data_d5ce8ce443a84e12d5ffa700716c29ea
#
_entry.id   d5ce8ce443a84e12d5ffa700716c29ea
#
_cell.length_a   1.000
_cell.length_b   1.000
_cell.length_c   1.000
_cell.angle_alpha   90.00
_cell.angle_beta   90.00
_cell.angle_gamma   90.00
#
_symmetry.space_group_name_H-M   'P 1'
#
loop_
_entity.id
_entity.type
_entity.pdbx_description
1 polymer ?
#
loop_
_entity_poly.entity_id
_entity_poly.type
_entity_poly.pdbx_seq_one_letter_code
_entity_poly.pdbx_strand_id
1 'polypeptide(L)'
;MLFTSKEIACAACVSDHLQFLQDVRRHRLPIESRRHNGRNTYDLTSFAVSMVVGELREYGIPLSGCGRLLSRIDLDELSHCIAKLHLDEIEELIVLVPQRGDFDKEFPTTVTSWDEVKHFGAVEHLNFIPIPIGDLLKAKTRGEW
;
A
#
# COMPACT_ATOMS: atom_id res chain seq x y z
N MET A 1 -7.53 10.95 10.60
CA MET A 1 -7.27 9.60 11.11
C MET A 1 -5.77 9.36 11.10
N LEU A 2 -5.21 9.07 12.28
CA LEU A 2 -3.78 8.86 12.46
C LEU A 2 -3.53 7.48 13.09
N PHE A 3 -2.42 6.87 12.71
CA PHE A 3 -2.05 5.54 13.14
C PHE A 3 -0.72 5.57 13.89
N THR A 4 -0.56 4.65 14.84
CA THR A 4 0.68 4.46 15.59
C THR A 4 1.67 3.59 14.81
N SER A 5 2.93 3.61 15.24
CA SER A 5 3.96 2.72 14.68
C SER A 5 3.59 1.24 14.81
N LYS A 6 2.94 0.85 15.91
CA LYS A 6 2.47 -0.52 16.11
C LYS A 6 1.37 -0.92 15.11
N GLU A 7 0.43 0.00 14.85
CA GLU A 7 -0.63 -0.25 13.88
C GLU A 7 -0.08 -0.38 12.46
N ILE A 8 0.89 0.46 12.10
CA ILE A 8 1.57 0.40 10.81
C ILE A 8 2.33 -0.92 10.66
N ALA A 9 3.09 -1.33 11.67
CA ALA A 9 3.81 -2.61 11.64
C ALA A 9 2.86 -3.80 11.56
N CYS A 10 1.77 -3.76 12.31
CA CYS A 10 0.74 -4.81 12.26
C CYS A 10 0.13 -4.91 10.85
N ALA A 11 -0.18 -3.79 10.21
CA ALA A 11 -0.69 -3.77 8.84
C ALA A 11 0.30 -4.40 7.85
N ALA A 12 1.59 -4.23 8.07
CA ALA A 12 2.66 -4.83 7.27
C ALA A 12 3.01 -6.27 7.69
N CYS A 13 2.24 -6.86 8.61
CA CYS A 13 2.49 -8.22 9.14
C CYS A 13 3.86 -8.35 9.82
N VAL A 14 4.28 -7.33 10.53
CA VAL A 14 5.53 -7.32 11.32
C VAL A 14 5.20 -7.16 12.80
N SER A 15 5.68 -8.09 13.63
CA SER A 15 5.41 -8.08 15.07
C SER A 15 6.25 -7.07 15.84
N ASP A 16 7.50 -6.86 15.44
CA ASP A 16 8.42 -5.93 16.09
C ASP A 16 8.37 -4.57 15.37
N HIS A 17 7.63 -3.62 15.95
CA HIS A 17 7.45 -2.31 15.33
C HIS A 17 8.73 -1.46 15.31
N LEU A 18 9.61 -1.62 16.28
CA LEU A 18 10.89 -0.89 16.31
C LEU A 18 11.81 -1.37 15.18
N GLN A 19 11.88 -2.68 14.99
CA GLN A 19 12.62 -3.26 13.87
C GLN A 19 12.01 -2.85 12.54
N PHE A 20 10.68 -2.82 12.45
CA PHE A 20 9.99 -2.40 11.24
C PHE A 20 10.33 -0.96 10.85
N LEU A 21 10.40 -0.04 11.81
CA LEU A 21 10.79 1.34 11.54
C LEU A 21 12.20 1.45 10.94
N GLN A 22 13.12 0.63 11.42
CA GLN A 22 14.46 0.55 10.85
C GLN A 22 14.42 0.00 9.42
N ASP A 23 13.61 -1.03 9.19
CA ASP A 23 13.46 -1.66 7.87
C ASP A 23 12.81 -0.71 6.87
N VAL A 24 11.86 0.12 7.30
CA VAL A 24 11.26 1.16 6.45
C VAL A 24 12.34 2.11 5.91
N ARG A 25 13.26 2.52 6.76
CA ARG A 25 14.37 3.38 6.35
C ARG A 25 15.38 2.64 5.47
N ARG A 26 15.77 1.44 5.88
CA ARG A 26 16.77 0.63 5.18
C ARG A 26 16.34 0.30 3.76
N HIS A 27 15.09 -0.09 3.58
CA HIS A 27 14.54 -0.54 2.31
C HIS A 27 13.77 0.55 1.56
N ARG A 28 13.75 1.76 2.09
CA ARG A 28 13.08 2.92 1.49
C ARG A 28 11.62 2.65 1.15
N LEU A 29 10.90 2.02 2.08
CA LEU A 29 9.46 1.84 1.94
C LEU A 29 8.78 3.21 1.93
N PRO A 30 7.78 3.43 1.05
CA PRO A 30 7.10 4.72 0.95
C PRO A 30 6.07 4.92 2.07
N ILE A 31 6.54 4.86 3.30
CA ILE A 31 5.77 5.02 4.54
C ILE A 31 6.37 6.19 5.29
N GLU A 32 5.61 7.29 5.37
CA GLU A 32 6.08 8.53 5.96
C GLU A 32 5.43 8.78 7.32
N SER A 33 6.26 9.13 8.30
CA SER A 33 5.79 9.52 9.61
C SER A 33 5.74 11.04 9.76
N ARG A 34 4.84 11.48 10.65
CA ARG A 34 4.78 12.86 11.11
C ARG A 34 4.84 12.85 12.64
N ARG A 35 5.45 13.89 13.21
CA ARG A 35 5.44 14.04 14.66
C ARG A 35 4.18 14.77 15.12
N HIS A 36 3.49 14.16 16.08
CA HIS A 36 2.32 14.75 16.72
C HIS A 36 2.42 14.47 18.21
N ASN A 37 2.46 15.54 19.03
CA ASN A 37 2.64 15.46 20.49
C ASN A 37 3.85 14.61 20.91
N GLY A 38 4.98 14.75 20.19
CA GLY A 38 6.22 14.05 20.49
C GLY A 38 6.27 12.59 20.04
N ARG A 39 5.22 12.08 19.39
CA ARG A 39 5.14 10.71 18.88
C ARG A 39 5.09 10.68 17.36
N ASN A 40 5.64 9.63 16.77
CA ASN A 40 5.50 9.37 15.35
C ASN A 40 4.07 8.89 15.06
N THR A 41 3.41 9.57 14.12
CA THR A 41 2.08 9.19 13.63
C THR A 41 2.13 9.02 12.13
N TYR A 42 1.17 8.26 11.60
CA TYR A 42 1.10 7.91 10.19
C TYR A 42 -0.29 8.19 9.68
N ASP A 43 -0.39 8.73 8.47
CA ASP A 43 -1.67 8.99 7.84
C ASP A 43 -2.27 7.71 7.22
N LEU A 44 -3.48 7.83 6.68
CA LEU A 44 -4.19 6.70 6.09
C LEU A 44 -3.49 6.18 4.83
N THR A 45 -2.82 7.04 4.08
CA THR A 45 -2.05 6.63 2.89
C THR A 45 -0.88 5.72 3.29
N SER A 46 -0.12 6.09 4.32
CA SER A 46 0.95 5.26 4.86
C SER A 46 0.43 3.93 5.42
N PHE A 47 -0.74 3.96 6.05
CA PHE A 47 -1.41 2.74 6.51
C PHE A 47 -1.77 1.83 5.33
N ALA A 48 -2.31 2.39 4.25
CA ALA A 48 -2.64 1.64 3.04
C ALA A 48 -1.40 1.02 2.40
N VAL A 49 -0.30 1.76 2.29
CA VAL A 49 0.98 1.22 1.78
C VAL A 49 1.45 0.06 2.67
N SER A 50 1.33 0.20 3.98
CA SER A 50 1.71 -0.87 4.92
C SER A 50 0.87 -2.13 4.71
N MET A 51 -0.41 -1.99 4.39
CA MET A 51 -1.26 -3.13 4.03
C MET A 51 -0.79 -3.80 2.74
N VAL A 52 -0.40 -3.03 1.74
CA VAL A 52 0.19 -3.57 0.50
C VAL A 52 1.46 -4.35 0.81
N VAL A 53 2.32 -3.81 1.67
CA VAL A 53 3.53 -4.52 2.12
C VAL A 53 3.18 -5.84 2.79
N GLY A 54 2.18 -5.84 3.67
CA GLY A 54 1.72 -7.07 4.34
C GLY A 54 1.25 -8.13 3.35
N GLU A 55 0.46 -7.74 2.36
CA GLU A 55 -0.01 -8.64 1.32
C GLU A 55 1.14 -9.18 0.46
N LEU A 56 2.09 -8.33 0.06
CA LEU A 56 3.28 -8.76 -0.69
C LEU A 56 4.11 -9.76 0.10
N ARG A 57 4.23 -9.59 1.40
CA ARG A 57 4.93 -10.54 2.26
C ARG A 57 4.26 -11.90 2.30
N GLU A 58 2.94 -11.94 2.23
CA GLU A 58 2.20 -13.21 2.13
C GLU A 58 2.49 -13.95 0.81
N TYR A 59 2.83 -13.23 -0.24
CA TYR A 59 3.33 -13.81 -1.50
C TYR A 59 4.80 -14.25 -1.41
N GLY A 60 5.43 -14.11 -0.25
CA GLY A 60 6.83 -14.51 -0.06
C GLY A 60 7.85 -13.44 -0.44
N ILE A 61 7.42 -12.21 -0.68
CA ILE A 61 8.31 -11.10 -1.05
C ILE A 61 8.90 -10.49 0.23
N PRO A 62 10.23 -10.46 0.38
CA PRO A 62 10.86 -9.86 1.56
C PRO A 62 10.72 -8.33 1.55
N LEU A 63 10.93 -7.70 2.71
CA LEU A 63 10.81 -6.24 2.84
C LEU A 63 11.70 -5.47 1.85
N SER A 64 12.90 -5.97 1.57
CA SER A 64 13.79 -5.37 0.56
C SER A 64 13.15 -5.39 -0.83
N GLY A 65 12.47 -6.49 -1.17
CA GLY A 65 11.72 -6.62 -2.42
C GLY A 65 10.53 -5.68 -2.46
N CYS A 66 9.80 -5.54 -1.35
CA CYS A 66 8.70 -4.59 -1.25
C CYS A 66 9.16 -3.16 -1.52
N GLY A 67 10.31 -2.76 -0.96
CA GLY A 67 10.88 -1.44 -1.18
C GLY A 67 11.17 -1.18 -2.65
N ARG A 68 11.74 -2.15 -3.35
CA ARG A 68 12.01 -2.04 -4.80
C ARG A 68 10.73 -1.97 -5.62
N LEU A 69 9.76 -2.84 -5.34
CA LEU A 69 8.51 -2.91 -6.09
C LEU A 69 7.64 -1.67 -5.91
N LEU A 70 7.67 -1.06 -4.72
CA LEU A 70 6.86 0.11 -4.38
C LEU A 70 7.59 1.44 -4.54
N SER A 71 8.85 1.45 -4.98
CA SER A 71 9.68 2.66 -5.05
C SER A 71 9.09 3.76 -5.93
N ARG A 72 8.26 3.42 -6.91
CA ARG A 72 7.66 4.37 -7.85
C ARG A 72 6.18 4.57 -7.66
N ILE A 73 5.61 4.09 -6.54
CA ILE A 73 4.18 4.27 -6.30
C ILE A 73 3.84 5.76 -6.20
N ASP A 74 2.78 6.16 -6.87
CA ASP A 74 2.27 7.53 -6.80
C ASP A 74 1.39 7.66 -5.55
N LEU A 75 1.96 8.23 -4.49
CA LEU A 75 1.28 8.40 -3.21
C LEU A 75 0.12 9.42 -3.31
N ASP A 76 0.24 10.41 -4.17
CA ASP A 76 -0.82 11.40 -4.37
C ASP A 76 -2.02 10.75 -5.05
N GLU A 77 -1.79 9.93 -6.06
CA GLU A 77 -2.85 9.17 -6.72
C GLU A 77 -3.52 8.21 -5.73
N LEU A 78 -2.73 7.48 -4.95
CA LEU A 78 -3.25 6.57 -3.94
C LEU A 78 -4.10 7.31 -2.90
N SER A 79 -3.61 8.43 -2.40
CA SER A 79 -4.33 9.27 -1.45
C SER A 79 -5.66 9.77 -2.02
N HIS A 80 -5.65 10.18 -3.28
CA HIS A 80 -6.85 10.65 -3.98
C HIS A 80 -7.89 9.53 -4.11
N CYS A 81 -7.46 8.33 -4.48
CA CYS A 81 -8.35 7.16 -4.57
C CYS A 81 -8.90 6.75 -3.21
N ILE A 82 -8.11 6.84 -2.15
CA ILE A 82 -8.59 6.56 -0.78
C ILE A 82 -9.69 7.56 -0.40
N ALA A 83 -9.53 8.83 -0.74
CA ALA A 83 -10.57 9.84 -0.49
C ALA A 83 -11.86 9.52 -1.24
N LYS A 84 -11.77 9.09 -2.50
CA LYS A 84 -12.94 8.66 -3.27
C LYS A 84 -13.62 7.43 -2.67
N LEU A 85 -12.85 6.49 -2.19
CA LEU A 85 -13.37 5.31 -1.51
C LEU A 85 -14.15 5.70 -0.25
N HIS A 86 -13.60 6.62 0.52
CA HIS A 86 -14.25 7.17 1.72
C HIS A 86 -15.59 7.85 1.40
N LEU A 87 -15.65 8.55 0.27
CA LEU A 87 -16.86 9.25 -0.17
C LEU A 87 -17.84 8.36 -0.96
N ASP A 88 -17.58 7.07 -1.02
CA ASP A 88 -18.37 6.08 -1.78
C ASP A 88 -18.47 6.40 -3.28
N GLU A 89 -17.50 7.15 -3.81
CA GLU A 89 -17.40 7.43 -5.24
C GLU A 89 -16.83 6.25 -6.04
N ILE A 90 -16.10 5.36 -5.38
CA ILE A 90 -15.59 4.10 -5.93
C ILE A 90 -15.88 2.99 -4.94
N GLU A 91 -16.03 1.77 -5.44
CA GLU A 91 -16.30 0.60 -4.61
C GLU A 91 -15.05 -0.23 -4.36
N GLU A 92 -14.12 -0.19 -5.28
CA GLU A 92 -12.90 -1.00 -5.25
C GLU A 92 -11.66 -0.12 -5.34
N LEU A 93 -10.61 -0.55 -4.69
CA LEU A 93 -9.31 0.09 -4.75
C LEU A 93 -8.25 -1.01 -4.79
N ILE A 94 -7.55 -1.10 -5.90
CA ILE A 94 -6.60 -2.18 -6.18
C ILE A 94 -5.26 -1.57 -6.55
N VAL A 95 -4.20 -2.01 -5.89
CA VAL A 95 -2.83 -1.64 -6.27
C VAL A 95 -2.24 -2.75 -7.10
N LEU A 96 -1.85 -2.44 -8.33
CA LEU A 96 -1.16 -3.37 -9.21
C LEU A 96 0.34 -3.25 -9.01
N VAL A 97 0.96 -4.30 -8.51
CA VAL A 97 2.39 -4.33 -8.22
C VAL A 97 3.06 -5.28 -9.20
N PRO A 98 4.13 -4.85 -9.90
CA PRO A 98 4.84 -5.74 -10.82
C PRO A 98 5.53 -6.86 -10.05
N GLN A 99 5.49 -8.07 -10.59
CA GLN A 99 6.17 -9.21 -9.96
C GLN A 99 7.69 -9.11 -10.04
N ARG A 100 8.20 -8.38 -11.03
CA ARG A 100 9.62 -8.15 -11.25
C ARG A 100 9.88 -6.66 -11.33
N GLY A 101 10.99 -6.20 -10.74
CA GLY A 101 11.30 -4.79 -10.58
C GLY A 101 11.77 -4.03 -11.82
N ASP A 102 11.72 -4.63 -13.01
CA ASP A 102 12.18 -4.07 -14.28
C ASP A 102 11.05 -3.61 -15.20
N PHE A 103 9.87 -3.36 -14.63
CA PHE A 103 8.72 -2.93 -15.38
C PHE A 103 8.66 -1.44 -15.64
N ASP A 104 7.88 -1.15 -16.67
CA ASP A 104 7.56 0.16 -17.17
C ASP A 104 7.23 1.16 -16.05
N LYS A 105 7.46 2.43 -16.36
CA LYS A 105 7.35 3.58 -15.45
C LYS A 105 5.95 3.79 -14.84
N GLU A 106 4.97 3.03 -15.33
CA GLU A 106 3.57 3.14 -14.90
C GLU A 106 3.23 2.30 -13.68
N PHE A 107 4.13 1.43 -13.23
CA PHE A 107 3.87 0.53 -12.11
C PHE A 107 4.81 0.78 -10.93
N PRO A 108 4.34 0.59 -9.68
CA PRO A 108 2.97 0.17 -9.32
C PRO A 108 1.94 1.27 -9.61
N THR A 109 0.73 0.87 -9.95
CA THR A 109 -0.37 1.79 -10.24
C THR A 109 -1.61 1.41 -9.46
N THR A 110 -2.51 2.37 -9.30
CA THR A 110 -3.77 2.20 -8.58
C THR A 110 -4.91 2.17 -9.59
N VAL A 111 -5.77 1.16 -9.48
CA VAL A 111 -6.97 1.03 -10.31
C VAL A 111 -8.20 0.91 -9.43
N THR A 112 -9.36 1.24 -9.98
CA THR A 112 -10.60 1.32 -9.22
C THR A 112 -11.63 0.28 -9.65
N SER A 113 -11.26 -0.65 -10.52
CA SER A 113 -12.13 -1.75 -10.93
C SER A 113 -11.34 -2.98 -11.34
N TRP A 114 -11.94 -4.15 -11.19
CA TRP A 114 -11.38 -5.41 -11.68
C TRP A 114 -11.33 -5.48 -13.22
N ASP A 115 -12.19 -4.75 -13.89
CA ASP A 115 -12.16 -4.66 -15.35
C ASP A 115 -10.86 -3.99 -15.83
N GLU A 116 -10.40 -2.96 -15.15
CA GLU A 116 -9.10 -2.35 -15.41
C GLU A 116 -7.95 -3.34 -15.21
N VAL A 117 -8.02 -4.17 -14.16
CA VAL A 117 -7.02 -5.22 -13.90
C VAL A 117 -6.94 -6.19 -15.07
N LYS A 118 -8.09 -6.65 -15.56
CA LYS A 118 -8.19 -7.56 -16.72
C LYS A 118 -7.64 -6.91 -17.97
N HIS A 119 -7.94 -5.62 -18.17
CA HIS A 119 -7.45 -4.87 -19.34
C HIS A 119 -5.93 -4.82 -19.36
N PHE A 120 -5.28 -4.51 -18.26
CA PHE A 120 -3.81 -4.52 -18.16
C PHE A 120 -3.24 -5.89 -18.49
N GLY A 121 -3.80 -6.96 -17.92
CA GLY A 121 -3.35 -8.32 -18.17
C GLY A 121 -3.53 -8.77 -19.62
N ALA A 122 -4.65 -8.40 -20.25
CA ALA A 122 -4.96 -8.82 -21.61
C ALA A 122 -4.19 -8.04 -22.68
N VAL A 123 -3.99 -6.72 -22.46
CA VAL A 123 -3.40 -5.84 -23.47
C VAL A 123 -1.87 -5.83 -23.38
N GLU A 124 -1.32 -5.81 -22.17
CA GLU A 124 0.10 -5.59 -21.96
C GLU A 124 0.88 -6.88 -21.64
N HIS A 125 0.18 -7.98 -21.42
CA HIS A 125 0.79 -9.27 -21.05
C HIS A 125 1.75 -9.16 -19.86
N LEU A 126 1.47 -8.23 -18.96
CA LEU A 126 2.32 -7.98 -17.81
C LEU A 126 1.97 -8.94 -16.66
N ASN A 127 3.00 -9.46 -16.02
CA ASN A 127 2.85 -10.20 -14.77
C ASN A 127 2.84 -9.21 -13.61
N PHE A 128 1.71 -9.09 -12.93
CA PHE A 128 1.58 -8.24 -11.75
C PHE A 128 0.73 -8.93 -10.68
N ILE A 129 0.86 -8.43 -9.46
CA ILE A 129 0.08 -8.88 -8.32
C ILE A 129 -0.98 -7.81 -8.05
N PRO A 130 -2.28 -8.13 -8.22
CA PRO A 130 -3.34 -7.20 -7.85
C PRO A 130 -3.59 -7.31 -6.34
N ILE A 131 -3.49 -6.19 -5.63
CA ILE A 131 -3.72 -6.14 -4.19
C ILE A 131 -4.96 -5.30 -3.92
N PRO A 132 -6.11 -5.94 -3.61
CA PRO A 132 -7.36 -5.24 -3.36
C PRO A 132 -7.39 -4.70 -1.93
N ILE A 133 -6.95 -3.48 -1.74
CA ILE A 133 -6.86 -2.86 -0.42
C ILE A 133 -8.15 -2.16 0.01
N GLY A 134 -9.10 -1.94 -0.89
CA GLY A 134 -10.34 -1.23 -0.56
C GLY A 134 -11.12 -1.89 0.57
N ASP A 135 -11.38 -3.17 0.45
CA ASP A 135 -12.08 -3.94 1.49
C ASP A 135 -11.26 -4.05 2.77
N LEU A 136 -9.95 -4.22 2.64
CA LEU A 136 -9.04 -4.27 3.78
C LEU A 136 -9.04 -2.94 4.55
N LEU A 137 -9.01 -1.83 3.85
CA LEU A 137 -9.08 -0.50 4.46
C LEU A 137 -10.40 -0.33 5.21
N LYS A 138 -11.50 -0.67 4.58
CA LYS A 138 -12.83 -0.58 5.21
C LYS A 138 -12.91 -1.45 6.46
N ALA A 139 -12.37 -2.66 6.40
CA ALA A 139 -12.38 -3.58 7.54
C ALA A 139 -11.53 -3.07 8.71
N LYS A 140 -10.36 -2.51 8.43
CA LYS A 140 -9.42 -2.02 9.45
C LYS A 140 -9.80 -0.66 10.01
N THR A 141 -10.46 0.17 9.23
CA THR A 141 -10.87 1.52 9.63
C THR A 141 -12.36 1.60 9.93
N ARG A 142 -12.98 0.47 10.20
CA ARG A 142 -14.40 0.36 10.46
C ARG A 142 -14.85 1.29 11.57
N GLY A 143 -15.87 2.12 11.27
CA GLY A 143 -16.40 3.09 12.20
C GLY A 143 -15.66 4.42 12.25
N GLU A 144 -14.54 4.56 11.55
CA GLU A 144 -13.72 5.76 11.52
C GLU A 144 -13.74 6.51 10.19
N TRP A 145 -14.48 5.98 9.23
CA TRP A 145 -14.66 6.63 7.93
C TRP A 145 -15.50 7.89 8.01
#